data_e17ae7e4ac68f88012d34f03b95c62e3
#
_entry.id   e17ae7e4ac68f88012d34f03b95c62e3
#
_cell.length_a   1.000
_cell.length_b   1.000
_cell.length_c   1.000
_cell.angle_alpha   90.00
_cell.angle_beta   90.00
_cell.angle_gamma   90.00
#
_symmetry.space_group_name_H-M   'P 1'
#
loop_
_entity.id
_entity.type
_entity.pdbx_description
1 polymer ?
#
loop_
_entity_poly.entity_id
_entity_poly.type
_entity_poly.pdbx_seq_one_letter_code
_entity_poly.pdbx_strand_id
1 'polypeptide(L)'
;MARQSEFYKGRKKKRSYAIVPTAIAVGVITLLVVLFYGMQKYAVISKDGVHVELPILTKGQTTLDASGSEVKVFDTVDAEIVYDEPDYSYLKASAGKKVGEMRAIFVPAENVNRDKLMEYAKRLKSGNALVLEMKPASGILLWNSAADAAMNYGLSTPSELTDQMPEIIGELKEDGIYLAAQISCCLDELFVSRSTNVALRRADNGANYTDGYGTWLDPYNQVLRSYIAQLTQELFDMGFDEVVLANVAHPVLEAGTELLYTRELSTAPSAYSAVSGFAINVAKALRDRSGMLSIYCNNAGGLVKPDTNGQDATVFMKLYDRVYINTDKFSYTFNLEDIKSSVTLGKAENRLVPVVISNLPDNPSWVLVDAPQG
;
A
#
# COMPACT_ATOMS: atom_id res chain seq x y z
N MET A 1 -40.05 16.14 108.88
CA MET A 1 -40.23 16.89 107.65
C MET A 1 -39.01 16.60 106.80
N ALA A 2 -39.13 15.74 105.82
CA ALA A 2 -38.05 15.33 104.96
C ALA A 2 -38.17 16.04 103.60
N ARG A 3 -37.19 16.79 103.14
CA ARG A 3 -37.08 17.42 101.84
C ARG A 3 -36.49 16.42 100.89
N GLN A 4 -37.25 15.99 99.91
CA GLN A 4 -36.74 15.24 98.73
C GLN A 4 -35.94 16.19 97.81
N SER A 5 -34.71 15.86 97.54
CA SER A 5 -33.88 16.50 96.50
C SER A 5 -34.16 15.80 95.17
N GLU A 6 -34.72 16.52 94.17
CA GLU A 6 -34.88 16.02 92.82
C GLU A 6 -33.52 15.99 92.07
N PHE A 7 -33.09 14.81 91.67
CA PHE A 7 -31.93 14.61 90.86
C PHE A 7 -32.25 14.97 89.40
N TYR A 8 -31.61 15.99 88.89
CA TYR A 8 -31.70 16.42 87.51
C TYR A 8 -30.97 15.38 86.61
N LYS A 9 -31.75 14.58 85.83
CA LYS A 9 -31.21 13.65 84.83
C LYS A 9 -30.80 14.42 83.63
N GLY A 10 -29.46 14.64 83.47
CA GLY A 10 -28.85 15.25 82.27
C GLY A 10 -29.24 14.45 80.99
N ARG A 11 -29.72 15.15 79.98
CA ARG A 11 -30.04 14.62 78.63
C ARG A 11 -28.72 14.05 78.03
N LYS A 12 -28.61 12.73 77.91
CA LYS A 12 -27.56 12.09 77.08
C LYS A 12 -27.71 12.52 75.63
N LYS A 13 -26.74 13.27 75.06
CA LYS A 13 -26.66 13.54 73.67
C LYS A 13 -26.67 12.20 72.92
N LYS A 14 -27.66 11.94 72.09
CA LYS A 14 -27.66 10.83 71.11
C LYS A 14 -26.51 11.08 70.17
N ARG A 15 -25.39 10.31 70.31
CA ARG A 15 -24.35 10.27 69.30
C ARG A 15 -24.98 9.76 68.02
N SER A 16 -24.92 10.55 66.99
CA SER A 16 -25.41 10.17 65.66
C SER A 16 -24.58 9.00 65.16
N TYR A 17 -25.11 7.80 65.22
CA TYR A 17 -24.47 6.58 64.73
C TYR A 17 -24.43 6.54 63.17
N ALA A 18 -24.93 7.58 62.49
CA ALA A 18 -24.93 7.67 61.05
C ALA A 18 -23.53 7.99 60.42
N ILE A 19 -22.66 8.61 61.21
CA ILE A 19 -21.31 9.01 60.70
C ILE A 19 -20.43 7.78 60.42
N VAL A 20 -20.52 6.74 61.23
CA VAL A 20 -19.70 5.53 61.04
C VAL A 20 -20.07 4.75 59.79
N PRO A 21 -21.37 4.43 59.51
CA PRO A 21 -21.72 3.74 58.28
C PRO A 21 -21.47 4.60 57.05
N THR A 22 -21.62 5.92 57.13
CA THR A 22 -21.31 6.81 55.98
C THR A 22 -19.80 6.82 55.70
N ALA A 23 -18.95 6.88 56.70
CA ALA A 23 -17.51 6.81 56.54
C ALA A 23 -17.04 5.46 55.95
N ILE A 24 -17.66 4.36 56.37
CA ILE A 24 -17.38 3.02 55.81
C ILE A 24 -17.83 2.97 54.36
N ALA A 25 -19.02 3.48 53.99
CA ALA A 25 -19.52 3.50 52.63
C ALA A 25 -18.60 4.32 51.69
N VAL A 26 -18.17 5.49 52.12
CA VAL A 26 -17.21 6.31 51.37
C VAL A 26 -15.86 5.58 51.20
N GLY A 27 -15.38 4.94 52.27
CA GLY A 27 -14.15 4.15 52.21
C GLY A 27 -14.23 2.98 51.22
N VAL A 28 -15.34 2.26 51.18
CA VAL A 28 -15.59 1.16 50.24
C VAL A 28 -15.66 1.67 48.79
N ILE A 29 -16.41 2.77 48.58
CA ILE A 29 -16.49 3.38 47.23
C ILE A 29 -15.11 3.85 46.76
N THR A 30 -14.34 4.51 47.60
CA THR A 30 -12.98 4.93 47.27
C THR A 30 -12.08 3.73 46.94
N LEU A 31 -12.17 2.66 47.70
CA LEU A 31 -11.42 1.43 47.46
C LEU A 31 -11.82 0.80 46.10
N LEU A 32 -13.14 0.73 45.81
CA LEU A 32 -13.62 0.21 44.51
C LEU A 32 -13.13 1.06 43.31
N VAL A 33 -13.13 2.38 43.46
CA VAL A 33 -12.62 3.28 42.44
C VAL A 33 -11.12 3.07 42.21
N VAL A 34 -10.35 2.97 43.30
CA VAL A 34 -8.89 2.71 43.20
C VAL A 34 -8.61 1.34 42.59
N LEU A 35 -9.38 0.31 42.99
CA LEU A 35 -9.28 -1.02 42.38
C LEU A 35 -9.67 -0.99 40.90
N PHE A 36 -10.73 -0.28 40.52
CA PHE A 36 -11.16 -0.14 39.14
C PHE A 36 -10.06 0.51 38.27
N TYR A 37 -9.50 1.65 38.70
CA TYR A 37 -8.38 2.28 37.98
C TYR A 37 -7.11 1.44 37.99
N GLY A 38 -6.83 0.73 39.08
CA GLY A 38 -5.72 -0.21 39.16
C GLY A 38 -5.87 -1.41 38.23
N MET A 39 -7.10 -1.92 38.09
CA MET A 39 -7.41 -3.06 37.20
C MET A 39 -7.37 -2.67 35.72
N GLN A 40 -7.64 -1.41 35.35
CA GLN A 40 -7.52 -0.95 33.95
C GLN A 40 -6.12 -1.15 33.40
N LYS A 41 -5.09 -1.06 34.26
CA LYS A 41 -3.70 -1.29 33.87
C LYS A 41 -3.42 -2.75 33.47
N TYR A 42 -4.27 -3.69 33.89
CA TYR A 42 -4.12 -5.13 33.65
C TYR A 42 -5.25 -5.70 32.80
N ALA A 43 -6.08 -4.85 32.17
CA ALA A 43 -7.14 -5.26 31.29
C ALA A 43 -6.58 -5.57 29.89
N VAL A 44 -6.67 -6.83 29.47
CA VAL A 44 -6.31 -7.29 28.12
C VAL A 44 -7.58 -7.47 27.32
N ILE A 45 -7.66 -6.79 26.17
CA ILE A 45 -8.78 -6.91 25.23
C ILE A 45 -8.40 -7.99 24.22
N SER A 46 -9.17 -9.09 24.22
CA SER A 46 -9.00 -10.20 23.27
C SER A 46 -10.27 -10.39 22.43
N LYS A 47 -10.21 -11.27 21.42
CA LYS A 47 -11.38 -11.64 20.60
C LYS A 47 -12.57 -12.18 21.42
N ASP A 48 -12.28 -12.77 22.59
CA ASP A 48 -13.27 -13.42 23.46
C ASP A 48 -13.80 -12.49 24.56
N GLY A 49 -13.39 -11.22 24.57
CA GLY A 49 -13.82 -10.21 25.54
C GLY A 49 -12.67 -9.54 26.29
N VAL A 50 -13.02 -8.85 27.38
CA VAL A 50 -12.07 -8.18 28.27
C VAL A 50 -11.71 -9.12 29.42
N HIS A 51 -10.43 -9.48 29.53
CA HIS A 51 -9.89 -10.27 30.63
C HIS A 51 -8.98 -9.41 31.49
N VAL A 52 -8.96 -9.67 32.80
CA VAL A 52 -8.08 -8.98 33.74
C VAL A 52 -7.01 -9.95 34.20
N GLU A 53 -5.77 -9.70 33.79
CA GLU A 53 -4.61 -10.50 34.19
C GLU A 53 -3.90 -9.85 35.36
N LEU A 54 -4.04 -10.41 36.56
CA LEU A 54 -3.37 -9.93 37.76
C LEU A 54 -2.01 -10.63 37.89
N PRO A 55 -0.89 -9.91 38.00
CA PRO A 55 0.46 -10.51 38.08
C PRO A 55 0.66 -11.47 39.26
N ILE A 56 -0.18 -11.35 40.29
CA ILE A 56 -0.15 -12.21 41.49
C ILE A 56 -0.76 -13.60 41.20
N LEU A 57 -1.68 -13.69 40.23
CA LEU A 57 -2.39 -14.93 39.89
C LEU A 57 -1.76 -15.69 38.71
N THR A 58 -0.94 -15.01 37.91
CA THR A 58 -0.30 -15.59 36.70
C THR A 58 1.11 -16.12 36.91
N LYS A 59 1.68 -15.91 38.09
CA LYS A 59 3.00 -16.47 38.42
C LYS A 59 2.94 -17.98 38.53
N GLY A 60 3.31 -18.67 37.46
CA GLY A 60 3.50 -20.13 37.45
C GLY A 60 2.42 -20.95 36.71
N GLN A 61 1.58 -20.34 35.86
CA GLN A 61 0.71 -21.13 34.97
C GLN A 61 1.52 -21.62 33.76
N THR A 62 1.86 -22.88 33.76
CA THR A 62 2.25 -23.60 32.56
C THR A 62 0.97 -24.06 31.85
N THR A 63 0.78 -23.69 30.58
CA THR A 63 -0.24 -24.30 29.73
C THR A 63 0.40 -25.42 28.93
N LEU A 64 -0.33 -26.53 28.77
CA LEU A 64 0.06 -27.61 27.88
C LEU A 64 -0.32 -27.21 26.45
N ASP A 65 0.61 -27.40 25.52
CA ASP A 65 0.29 -27.27 24.07
C ASP A 65 -0.56 -28.48 23.60
N ALA A 66 -0.99 -28.44 22.34
CA ALA A 66 -1.77 -29.52 21.73
C ALA A 66 -1.02 -30.86 21.69
N SER A 67 0.26 -30.91 21.99
CA SER A 67 1.11 -32.10 22.08
C SER A 67 1.31 -32.61 23.51
N GLY A 68 0.80 -31.87 24.52
CA GLY A 68 0.95 -32.22 25.94
C GLY A 68 2.28 -31.79 26.55
N SER A 69 3.03 -30.94 25.88
CA SER A 69 4.29 -30.38 26.39
C SER A 69 4.05 -29.08 27.18
N GLU A 70 4.75 -28.92 28.31
CA GLU A 70 4.67 -27.69 29.11
C GLU A 70 5.27 -26.51 28.35
N VAL A 71 4.43 -25.58 27.93
CA VAL A 71 4.85 -24.30 27.38
C VAL A 71 4.89 -23.29 28.53
N LYS A 72 6.06 -22.72 28.82
CA LYS A 72 6.12 -21.55 29.68
C LYS A 72 5.35 -20.43 29.00
N VAL A 73 4.25 -20.00 29.63
CA VAL A 73 3.64 -18.72 29.27
C VAL A 73 4.72 -17.68 29.51
N PHE A 74 5.23 -17.08 28.45
CA PHE A 74 6.18 -16.01 28.56
C PHE A 74 5.57 -14.92 29.44
N ASP A 75 6.32 -14.50 30.45
CA ASP A 75 6.01 -13.26 31.18
C ASP A 75 5.68 -12.19 30.14
N THR A 76 4.58 -11.49 30.37
CA THR A 76 4.20 -10.34 29.57
C THR A 76 5.45 -9.55 29.24
N VAL A 77 5.90 -9.62 27.99
CA VAL A 77 6.92 -8.71 27.51
C VAL A 77 6.28 -7.34 27.67
N ASP A 78 6.83 -6.47 28.50
CA ASP A 78 6.50 -5.06 28.47
C ASP A 78 6.87 -4.57 27.07
N ALA A 79 5.93 -4.73 26.13
CA ALA A 79 6.07 -4.17 24.81
C ALA A 79 5.85 -2.67 25.01
N GLU A 80 6.93 -1.96 25.22
CA GLU A 80 6.96 -0.53 25.01
C GLU A 80 6.66 -0.33 23.53
N ILE A 81 5.43 0.06 23.21
CA ILE A 81 5.10 0.51 21.86
C ILE A 81 5.79 1.86 21.71
N VAL A 82 7.03 1.82 21.28
CA VAL A 82 7.74 3.01 20.81
C VAL A 82 7.03 3.39 19.52
N TYR A 83 6.19 4.42 19.59
CA TYR A 83 5.71 5.09 18.39
C TYR A 83 6.92 5.83 17.81
N ASP A 84 7.69 5.15 17.00
CA ASP A 84 8.61 5.83 16.11
C ASP A 84 7.78 6.77 15.23
N GLU A 85 8.17 8.05 15.20
CA GLU A 85 7.57 8.96 14.21
C GLU A 85 7.77 8.33 12.83
N PRO A 86 6.71 8.24 12.01
CA PRO A 86 6.83 7.62 10.70
C PRO A 86 7.96 8.29 9.92
N ASP A 87 8.92 7.49 9.45
CA ASP A 87 9.99 8.01 8.60
C ASP A 87 9.42 8.44 7.24
N TYR A 88 9.18 9.74 7.09
CA TYR A 88 8.75 10.36 5.83
C TYR A 88 9.93 10.81 4.96
N SER A 89 11.18 10.46 5.29
CA SER A 89 12.37 10.90 4.55
C SER A 89 12.30 10.49 3.07
N TYR A 90 11.68 9.34 2.76
CA TYR A 90 11.48 8.86 1.40
C TYR A 90 10.52 9.74 0.57
N LEU A 91 9.59 10.44 1.21
CA LEU A 91 8.72 11.42 0.53
C LEU A 91 9.49 12.66 0.08
N LYS A 92 10.57 12.99 0.79
CA LYS A 92 11.44 14.13 0.45
C LYS A 92 12.42 13.79 -0.68
N ALA A 93 12.78 12.52 -0.84
CA ALA A 93 13.72 12.10 -1.88
C ALA A 93 13.17 12.32 -3.30
N SER A 94 11.86 12.13 -3.51
CA SER A 94 11.22 12.41 -4.80
C SER A 94 11.12 13.93 -5.08
N ALA A 95 10.92 14.74 -4.06
CA ALA A 95 10.79 16.20 -4.19
C ALA A 95 12.10 16.91 -4.64
N GLY A 96 13.25 16.26 -4.50
CA GLY A 96 14.56 16.79 -4.88
C GLY A 96 14.99 16.50 -6.32
N LYS A 97 14.36 15.55 -7.01
CA LYS A 97 14.71 15.21 -8.39
C LYS A 97 14.11 16.24 -9.36
N LYS A 98 14.96 16.76 -10.25
CA LYS A 98 14.51 17.69 -11.29
C LYS A 98 13.75 16.90 -12.36
N VAL A 99 12.44 16.97 -12.32
CA VAL A 99 11.55 16.34 -13.31
C VAL A 99 11.50 17.23 -14.55
N GLY A 100 12.07 16.74 -15.66
CA GLY A 100 12.05 17.40 -16.97
C GLY A 100 10.73 17.16 -17.74
N GLU A 101 10.59 17.81 -18.89
CA GLU A 101 9.54 17.47 -19.85
C GLU A 101 9.79 16.09 -20.45
N MET A 102 8.71 15.34 -20.67
CA MET A 102 8.75 14.03 -21.29
C MET A 102 7.67 13.91 -22.36
N ARG A 103 8.05 13.72 -23.59
CA ARG A 103 7.17 13.48 -24.72
C ARG A 103 7.47 12.10 -25.27
N ALA A 104 6.62 11.13 -24.98
CA ALA A 104 6.91 9.74 -25.21
C ALA A 104 5.94 9.08 -26.18
N ILE A 105 6.45 8.01 -26.82
CA ILE A 105 5.61 7.03 -27.52
C ILE A 105 5.57 5.76 -26.64
N PHE A 106 4.37 5.22 -26.42
CA PHE A 106 4.19 3.93 -25.76
C PHE A 106 4.43 2.80 -26.75
N VAL A 107 5.22 1.81 -26.35
CA VAL A 107 5.52 0.61 -27.13
C VAL A 107 4.96 -0.59 -26.37
N PRO A 108 3.89 -1.23 -26.87
CA PRO A 108 3.30 -2.41 -26.23
C PRO A 108 4.26 -3.60 -26.30
N ALA A 109 4.10 -4.55 -25.40
CA ALA A 109 5.00 -5.68 -25.17
C ALA A 109 5.31 -6.49 -26.44
N GLU A 110 4.33 -6.69 -27.32
CA GLU A 110 4.48 -7.41 -28.59
C GLU A 110 5.39 -6.70 -29.59
N ASN A 111 5.60 -5.40 -29.42
CA ASN A 111 6.48 -4.58 -30.26
C ASN A 111 7.85 -4.31 -29.60
N VAL A 112 8.09 -4.81 -28.38
CA VAL A 112 9.38 -4.66 -27.71
C VAL A 112 10.36 -5.70 -28.26
N ASN A 113 10.97 -5.38 -29.38
CA ASN A 113 12.08 -6.11 -30.02
C ASN A 113 12.98 -5.12 -30.76
N ARG A 114 14.22 -5.54 -31.08
CA ARG A 114 15.24 -4.67 -31.66
C ARG A 114 14.72 -3.88 -32.88
N ASP A 115 14.17 -4.57 -33.88
CA ASP A 115 13.77 -3.94 -35.13
C ASP A 115 12.69 -2.88 -34.94
N LYS A 116 11.66 -3.24 -34.15
CA LYS A 116 10.56 -2.34 -33.86
C LYS A 116 11.01 -1.16 -33.00
N LEU A 117 11.82 -1.40 -31.97
CA LEU A 117 12.33 -0.33 -31.12
C LEU A 117 13.16 0.69 -31.91
N MET A 118 14.00 0.25 -32.86
CA MET A 118 14.74 1.14 -33.76
C MET A 118 13.80 1.88 -34.72
N GLU A 119 12.69 1.26 -35.14
CA GLU A 119 11.65 1.95 -35.92
C GLU A 119 10.97 3.05 -35.09
N TYR A 120 10.56 2.75 -33.86
CA TYR A 120 9.97 3.73 -32.95
C TYR A 120 10.95 4.87 -32.65
N ALA A 121 12.24 4.58 -32.40
CA ALA A 121 13.27 5.57 -32.17
C ALA A 121 13.39 6.58 -33.31
N LYS A 122 13.33 6.11 -34.55
CA LYS A 122 13.36 6.98 -35.76
C LYS A 122 12.11 7.87 -35.89
N ARG A 123 11.00 7.50 -35.25
CA ARG A 123 9.74 8.25 -35.28
C ARG A 123 9.67 9.36 -34.21
N LEU A 124 10.63 9.42 -33.28
CA LEU A 124 10.67 10.42 -32.19
C LEU A 124 10.99 11.84 -32.71
N LYS A 125 10.26 12.35 -33.75
CA LYS A 125 10.49 13.69 -34.32
C LYS A 125 10.13 14.82 -33.36
N SER A 126 9.09 14.63 -32.55
CA SER A 126 8.60 15.59 -31.57
C SER A 126 8.65 15.05 -30.13
N GLY A 127 9.01 13.80 -29.98
CA GLY A 127 9.19 13.13 -28.70
C GLY A 127 10.66 12.99 -28.34
N ASN A 128 10.93 12.72 -27.09
CA ASN A 128 12.27 12.50 -26.56
C ASN A 128 12.37 11.18 -25.78
N ALA A 129 11.30 10.41 -25.69
CA ALA A 129 11.21 9.24 -24.84
C ALA A 129 10.42 8.08 -25.47
N LEU A 130 10.73 6.87 -25.04
CA LEU A 130 9.90 5.68 -25.23
C LEU A 130 9.44 5.14 -23.87
N VAL A 131 8.18 4.72 -23.79
CA VAL A 131 7.65 3.95 -22.66
C VAL A 131 7.47 2.52 -23.14
N LEU A 132 8.30 1.60 -22.68
CA LEU A 132 8.27 0.20 -23.08
C LEU A 132 7.47 -0.63 -22.09
N GLU A 133 6.47 -1.38 -22.55
CA GLU A 133 5.73 -2.32 -21.70
C GLU A 133 6.58 -3.58 -21.45
N MET A 134 7.41 -3.53 -20.43
CA MET A 134 8.38 -4.59 -20.10
C MET A 134 7.75 -5.78 -19.39
N LYS A 135 6.63 -5.57 -18.70
CA LYS A 135 5.83 -6.62 -18.05
C LYS A 135 4.34 -6.28 -18.18
N PRO A 136 3.62 -6.88 -19.15
CA PRO A 136 2.17 -6.73 -19.29
C PRO A 136 1.40 -7.47 -18.19
N ALA A 137 0.07 -7.34 -18.18
CA ALA A 137 -0.82 -8.04 -17.24
C ALA A 137 -0.79 -9.57 -17.39
N SER A 138 -0.35 -10.09 -18.53
CA SER A 138 -0.09 -11.53 -18.70
C SER A 138 1.02 -12.05 -17.79
N GLY A 139 1.88 -11.18 -17.26
CA GLY A 139 2.98 -11.51 -16.35
C GLY A 139 4.29 -11.91 -17.05
N ILE A 140 4.33 -11.90 -18.39
CA ILE A 140 5.54 -12.23 -19.15
C ILE A 140 6.58 -11.13 -18.93
N LEU A 141 7.79 -11.54 -18.53
CA LEU A 141 8.95 -10.64 -18.41
C LEU A 141 9.72 -10.60 -19.73
N LEU A 142 10.00 -9.40 -20.24
CA LEU A 142 10.76 -9.23 -21.49
C LEU A 142 12.28 -9.15 -21.26
N TRP A 143 12.73 -9.57 -20.08
CA TRP A 143 14.16 -9.71 -19.72
C TRP A 143 14.36 -10.90 -18.79
N ASN A 144 15.59 -11.33 -18.62
CA ASN A 144 15.95 -12.38 -17.69
C ASN A 144 16.01 -11.80 -16.27
N SER A 145 14.99 -12.07 -15.48
CA SER A 145 14.91 -11.57 -14.10
C SER A 145 15.52 -12.57 -13.12
N ALA A 146 16.32 -12.04 -12.20
CA ALA A 146 16.86 -12.75 -11.04
C ALA A 146 16.09 -12.46 -9.73
N ALA A 147 14.94 -11.76 -9.82
CA ALA A 147 14.10 -11.49 -8.66
C ALA A 147 13.67 -12.80 -7.98
N ASP A 148 13.64 -12.81 -6.64
CA ASP A 148 13.37 -14.02 -5.85
C ASP A 148 12.09 -14.74 -6.30
N ALA A 149 11.00 -13.99 -6.51
CA ALA A 149 9.76 -14.59 -6.96
C ALA A 149 9.85 -15.11 -8.40
N ALA A 150 10.58 -14.41 -9.30
CA ALA A 150 10.80 -14.87 -10.65
C ALA A 150 11.52 -16.21 -10.68
N MET A 151 12.54 -16.38 -9.86
CA MET A 151 13.32 -17.60 -9.73
C MET A 151 12.53 -18.71 -9.05
N ASN A 152 11.88 -18.42 -7.92
CA ASN A 152 11.18 -19.43 -7.11
C ASN A 152 9.91 -19.98 -7.76
N TYR A 153 9.24 -19.18 -8.59
CA TYR A 153 7.99 -19.57 -9.26
C TYR A 153 8.13 -19.76 -10.78
N GLY A 154 9.36 -19.63 -11.32
CA GLY A 154 9.60 -19.80 -12.74
C GLY A 154 8.86 -18.78 -13.61
N LEU A 155 8.89 -17.49 -13.22
CA LEU A 155 8.20 -16.41 -13.93
C LEU A 155 9.09 -15.81 -15.04
N SER A 156 10.40 -16.00 -14.98
CA SER A 156 11.33 -15.62 -16.02
C SER A 156 11.49 -16.77 -17.02
N THR A 157 11.29 -16.47 -18.29
CA THR A 157 11.44 -17.46 -19.38
C THR A 157 12.55 -16.97 -20.32
N PRO A 158 13.78 -17.53 -20.20
CA PRO A 158 14.88 -17.14 -21.07
C PRO A 158 14.54 -17.39 -22.55
N SER A 159 14.88 -16.44 -23.38
CA SER A 159 14.71 -16.45 -24.83
C SER A 159 15.78 -15.55 -25.48
N GLU A 160 15.96 -15.68 -26.79
CA GLU A 160 16.87 -14.79 -27.52
C GLU A 160 16.57 -13.30 -27.27
N LEU A 161 15.28 -12.93 -27.23
CA LEU A 161 14.87 -11.56 -26.95
C LEU A 161 15.27 -11.12 -25.54
N THR A 162 14.99 -11.96 -24.52
CA THR A 162 15.29 -11.62 -23.12
C THR A 162 16.81 -11.56 -22.86
N ASP A 163 17.59 -12.36 -23.58
CA ASP A 163 19.06 -12.34 -23.51
C ASP A 163 19.64 -11.07 -24.12
N GLN A 164 19.06 -10.59 -25.23
CA GLN A 164 19.50 -9.39 -25.94
C GLN A 164 19.01 -8.08 -25.35
N MET A 165 18.03 -8.12 -24.45
CA MET A 165 17.37 -6.92 -23.94
C MET A 165 18.34 -5.88 -23.35
N PRO A 166 19.33 -6.23 -22.52
CA PRO A 166 20.30 -5.25 -22.02
C PRO A 166 21.09 -4.53 -23.11
N GLU A 167 21.46 -5.24 -24.19
CA GLU A 167 22.16 -4.66 -25.33
C GLU A 167 21.26 -3.70 -26.10
N ILE A 168 20.00 -4.09 -26.37
CA ILE A 168 19.01 -3.24 -27.06
C ILE A 168 18.77 -1.95 -26.28
N ILE A 169 18.62 -2.03 -24.96
CA ILE A 169 18.47 -0.84 -24.10
C ILE A 169 19.72 0.04 -24.16
N GLY A 170 20.91 -0.56 -24.13
CA GLY A 170 22.18 0.16 -24.29
C GLY A 170 22.25 0.96 -25.61
N GLU A 171 21.88 0.36 -26.73
CA GLU A 171 21.84 1.03 -28.05
C GLU A 171 20.90 2.25 -28.04
N LEU A 172 19.68 2.10 -27.51
CA LEU A 172 18.75 3.22 -27.43
C LEU A 172 19.24 4.34 -26.51
N LYS A 173 19.98 4.00 -25.46
CA LYS A 173 20.61 4.98 -24.57
C LYS A 173 21.75 5.73 -25.21
N GLU A 174 22.56 5.06 -26.06
CA GLU A 174 23.64 5.68 -26.85
C GLU A 174 23.08 6.70 -27.85
N ASP A 175 21.87 6.44 -28.39
CA ASP A 175 21.12 7.38 -29.23
C ASP A 175 20.49 8.56 -28.43
N GLY A 176 20.69 8.61 -27.12
CA GLY A 176 20.23 9.68 -26.25
C GLY A 176 18.74 9.64 -25.95
N ILE A 177 18.07 8.50 -26.17
CA ILE A 177 16.63 8.33 -25.91
C ILE A 177 16.39 8.16 -24.41
N TYR A 178 15.40 8.90 -23.88
CA TYR A 178 14.91 8.67 -22.53
C TYR A 178 14.03 7.41 -22.51
N LEU A 179 14.35 6.45 -21.65
CA LEU A 179 13.67 5.17 -21.58
C LEU A 179 12.90 5.02 -20.28
N ALA A 180 11.59 4.78 -20.39
CA ALA A 180 10.73 4.40 -19.27
C ALA A 180 10.26 2.95 -19.46
N ALA A 181 10.36 2.13 -18.41
CA ALA A 181 9.82 0.78 -18.40
C ALA A 181 8.46 0.76 -17.68
N GLN A 182 7.42 0.23 -18.32
CA GLN A 182 6.13 0.02 -17.66
C GLN A 182 6.01 -1.44 -17.22
N ILE A 183 5.59 -1.66 -15.95
CA ILE A 183 5.34 -2.99 -15.41
C ILE A 183 3.97 -3.07 -14.74
N SER A 184 3.19 -4.12 -15.04
CA SER A 184 1.93 -4.43 -14.39
C SER A 184 2.19 -4.99 -12.98
N CYS A 185 1.52 -4.43 -11.95
CA CYS A 185 1.75 -4.79 -10.55
C CYS A 185 0.70 -5.75 -9.98
N CYS A 186 -0.56 -5.32 -9.90
CA CYS A 186 -1.63 -6.11 -9.28
C CYS A 186 -2.43 -6.97 -10.27
N LEU A 187 -2.01 -7.02 -11.52
CA LEU A 187 -2.51 -7.96 -12.55
C LEU A 187 -1.33 -8.77 -13.07
N ASP A 188 -1.41 -10.12 -12.93
CA ASP A 188 -0.36 -11.03 -13.38
C ASP A 188 -0.90 -12.46 -13.49
N GLU A 189 -1.30 -12.85 -14.70
CA GLU A 189 -1.85 -14.17 -14.96
C GLU A 189 -0.82 -15.27 -14.77
N LEU A 190 0.43 -15.03 -15.19
CA LEU A 190 1.50 -16.01 -15.06
C LEU A 190 1.80 -16.29 -13.59
N PHE A 191 1.95 -15.28 -12.76
CA PHE A 191 2.25 -15.47 -11.34
C PHE A 191 1.13 -16.25 -10.64
N VAL A 192 -0.14 -15.88 -10.86
CA VAL A 192 -1.27 -16.59 -10.29
C VAL A 192 -1.33 -18.04 -10.75
N SER A 193 -1.01 -18.33 -12.03
CA SER A 193 -0.94 -19.69 -12.55
C SER A 193 0.11 -20.56 -11.86
N ARG A 194 1.18 -19.95 -11.35
CA ARG A 194 2.27 -20.62 -10.63
C ARG A 194 2.06 -20.68 -9.12
N SER A 195 1.34 -19.71 -8.56
CA SER A 195 1.07 -19.62 -7.12
C SER A 195 -0.25 -18.92 -6.83
N THR A 196 -1.23 -19.64 -6.34
CA THR A 196 -2.51 -19.07 -5.90
C THR A 196 -2.40 -18.28 -4.59
N ASN A 197 -1.27 -18.42 -3.87
CA ASN A 197 -1.04 -17.76 -2.59
C ASN A 197 -0.77 -16.26 -2.71
N VAL A 198 -0.67 -15.72 -3.93
CA VAL A 198 -0.48 -14.29 -4.19
C VAL A 198 -1.75 -13.61 -4.69
N ALA A 199 -2.80 -14.39 -5.03
CA ALA A 199 -4.01 -13.90 -5.64
C ALA A 199 -5.06 -13.43 -4.62
N LEU A 200 -5.85 -12.44 -5.00
CA LEU A 200 -7.15 -12.19 -4.39
C LEU A 200 -8.07 -13.36 -4.74
N ARG A 201 -8.87 -13.83 -3.77
CA ARG A 201 -9.80 -14.93 -3.97
C ARG A 201 -11.22 -14.54 -3.58
N ARG A 202 -12.19 -15.12 -4.23
CA ARG A 202 -13.59 -14.95 -3.88
C ARG A 202 -13.89 -15.66 -2.55
N ALA A 203 -14.62 -15.00 -1.66
CA ALA A 203 -14.99 -15.59 -0.37
C ALA A 203 -16.05 -16.71 -0.50
N ASP A 204 -16.90 -16.65 -1.53
CA ASP A 204 -17.99 -17.59 -1.73
C ASP A 204 -17.54 -18.99 -2.19
N ASN A 205 -16.44 -19.09 -2.94
CA ASN A 205 -16.00 -20.36 -3.55
C ASN A 205 -14.48 -20.60 -3.49
N GLY A 206 -13.70 -19.62 -2.98
CA GLY A 206 -12.25 -19.70 -2.88
C GLY A 206 -11.48 -19.63 -4.20
N ALA A 207 -12.17 -19.41 -5.33
CA ALA A 207 -11.53 -19.23 -6.63
C ALA A 207 -10.78 -17.91 -6.72
N ASN A 208 -9.72 -17.85 -7.54
CA ASN A 208 -9.03 -16.60 -7.84
C ASN A 208 -10.00 -15.57 -8.42
N TYR A 209 -9.88 -14.32 -7.97
CA TYR A 209 -10.72 -13.27 -8.49
C TYR A 209 -10.20 -12.81 -9.86
N THR A 210 -11.08 -12.91 -10.86
CA THR A 210 -10.80 -12.53 -12.25
C THR A 210 -11.96 -11.68 -12.76
N ASP A 211 -11.65 -10.64 -13.50
CA ASP A 211 -12.61 -9.77 -14.19
C ASP A 211 -12.16 -9.49 -15.63
N GLY A 212 -12.77 -8.51 -16.29
CA GLY A 212 -12.42 -8.13 -17.68
C GLY A 212 -10.99 -7.59 -17.85
N TYR A 213 -10.26 -7.31 -16.78
CA TYR A 213 -8.88 -6.85 -16.81
C TYR A 213 -7.86 -7.97 -16.59
N GLY A 214 -8.28 -9.12 -16.08
CA GLY A 214 -7.41 -10.26 -15.79
C GLY A 214 -7.57 -10.79 -14.38
N THR A 215 -6.59 -11.55 -13.91
CA THR A 215 -6.55 -12.13 -12.57
C THR A 215 -5.78 -11.24 -11.60
N TRP A 216 -6.41 -10.91 -10.48
CA TRP A 216 -5.91 -9.94 -9.52
C TRP A 216 -5.03 -10.54 -8.44
N LEU A 217 -3.89 -9.92 -8.22
CA LEU A 217 -2.99 -10.18 -7.10
C LEU A 217 -3.40 -9.36 -5.88
N ASP A 218 -3.08 -9.87 -4.69
CA ASP A 218 -3.37 -9.19 -3.42
C ASP A 218 -2.36 -8.08 -3.13
N PRO A 219 -2.76 -6.79 -3.09
CA PRO A 219 -1.86 -5.69 -2.77
C PRO A 219 -1.23 -5.76 -1.36
N TYR A 220 -1.78 -6.58 -0.45
CA TYR A 220 -1.20 -6.81 0.89
C TYR A 220 -0.13 -7.89 0.91
N ASN A 221 0.02 -8.67 -0.17
CA ASN A 221 0.97 -9.76 -0.23
C ASN A 221 2.41 -9.25 -0.25
N GLN A 222 3.22 -9.70 0.72
CA GLN A 222 4.61 -9.23 0.85
C GLN A 222 5.51 -9.78 -0.27
N VAL A 223 5.23 -11.00 -0.76
CA VAL A 223 5.99 -11.57 -1.88
C VAL A 223 5.77 -10.73 -3.14
N LEU A 224 4.52 -10.32 -3.40
CA LEU A 224 4.21 -9.40 -4.50
C LEU A 224 4.95 -8.06 -4.37
N ARG A 225 4.89 -7.44 -3.18
CA ARG A 225 5.57 -6.15 -2.94
C ARG A 225 7.06 -6.22 -3.16
N SER A 226 7.71 -7.26 -2.61
CA SER A 226 9.14 -7.50 -2.81
C SER A 226 9.47 -7.77 -4.28
N TYR A 227 8.65 -8.56 -4.96
CA TYR A 227 8.80 -8.88 -6.37
C TYR A 227 8.80 -7.61 -7.24
N ILE A 228 7.78 -6.76 -7.09
CA ILE A 228 7.70 -5.51 -7.85
C ILE A 228 8.89 -4.58 -7.56
N ALA A 229 9.34 -4.50 -6.30
CA ALA A 229 10.51 -3.71 -5.95
C ALA A 229 11.79 -4.25 -6.60
N GLN A 230 12.01 -5.57 -6.60
CA GLN A 230 13.17 -6.20 -7.22
C GLN A 230 13.15 -6.03 -8.75
N LEU A 231 12.01 -6.27 -9.41
CA LEU A 231 11.87 -6.04 -10.85
C LEU A 231 12.17 -4.58 -11.22
N THR A 232 11.69 -3.64 -10.41
CA THR A 232 11.95 -2.22 -10.62
C THR A 232 13.45 -1.89 -10.52
N GLN A 233 14.14 -2.47 -9.54
CA GLN A 233 15.58 -2.28 -9.38
C GLN A 233 16.37 -2.85 -10.56
N GLU A 234 16.02 -4.05 -11.03
CA GLU A 234 16.63 -4.67 -12.21
C GLU A 234 16.52 -3.79 -13.46
N LEU A 235 15.37 -3.16 -13.67
CA LEU A 235 15.16 -2.26 -14.80
C LEU A 235 16.01 -0.99 -14.68
N PHE A 236 16.19 -0.43 -13.48
CA PHE A 236 17.15 0.66 -13.29
C PHE A 236 18.59 0.22 -13.55
N ASP A 237 18.97 -0.97 -13.09
CA ASP A 237 20.32 -1.52 -13.29
C ASP A 237 20.58 -1.83 -14.79
N MET A 238 19.53 -2.14 -15.56
CA MET A 238 19.58 -2.33 -17.01
C MET A 238 19.77 -1.01 -17.78
N GLY A 239 19.51 0.16 -17.16
CA GLY A 239 19.72 1.47 -17.77
C GLY A 239 18.46 2.27 -18.05
N PHE A 240 17.29 1.83 -17.61
CA PHE A 240 16.08 2.65 -17.71
C PHE A 240 16.18 3.90 -16.83
N ASP A 241 15.77 5.04 -17.39
CA ASP A 241 15.71 6.32 -16.66
C ASP A 241 14.53 6.40 -15.69
N GLU A 242 13.47 5.64 -16.03
CA GLU A 242 12.20 5.67 -15.29
C GLU A 242 11.54 4.29 -15.29
N VAL A 243 10.87 3.95 -14.19
CA VAL A 243 9.97 2.79 -14.14
C VAL A 243 8.59 3.26 -13.73
N VAL A 244 7.59 2.84 -14.51
CA VAL A 244 6.18 3.18 -14.34
C VAL A 244 5.42 1.98 -13.82
N LEU A 245 4.90 2.06 -12.61
CA LEU A 245 4.09 1.04 -11.98
C LEU A 245 2.65 1.14 -12.49
N ALA A 246 2.24 0.23 -13.36
CA ALA A 246 0.87 0.13 -13.87
C ALA A 246 0.04 -0.87 -13.05
N ASN A 247 -1.28 -0.75 -13.15
CA ASN A 247 -2.23 -1.64 -12.46
C ASN A 247 -2.00 -1.72 -10.94
N VAL A 248 -1.52 -0.64 -10.32
CA VAL A 248 -1.53 -0.48 -8.87
C VAL A 248 -2.94 -0.07 -8.48
N ALA A 249 -3.82 -1.06 -8.40
CA ALA A 249 -5.25 -0.87 -8.22
C ALA A 249 -5.85 -2.08 -7.50
N HIS A 250 -7.08 -1.91 -7.02
CA HIS A 250 -7.94 -2.96 -6.50
C HIS A 250 -9.09 -3.18 -7.49
N PRO A 251 -9.62 -4.40 -7.66
CA PRO A 251 -10.78 -4.62 -8.50
C PRO A 251 -11.99 -3.84 -7.99
N VAL A 252 -12.80 -3.33 -8.91
CA VAL A 252 -14.10 -2.75 -8.59
C VAL A 252 -15.10 -3.89 -8.45
N LEU A 253 -15.54 -4.13 -7.23
CA LEU A 253 -16.38 -5.29 -6.92
C LEU A 253 -17.85 -5.03 -7.24
N GLU A 254 -18.51 -6.04 -7.79
CA GLU A 254 -19.95 -6.07 -7.86
C GLU A 254 -20.57 -6.17 -6.45
N ALA A 255 -21.77 -5.64 -6.29
CA ALA A 255 -22.48 -5.68 -5.02
C ALA A 255 -22.62 -7.11 -4.49
N GLY A 256 -22.23 -7.34 -3.24
CA GLY A 256 -22.27 -8.65 -2.59
C GLY A 256 -21.04 -9.53 -2.86
N THR A 257 -20.07 -9.07 -3.63
CA THR A 257 -18.79 -9.79 -3.78
C THR A 257 -17.87 -9.48 -2.60
N GLU A 258 -17.40 -10.52 -1.94
CA GLU A 258 -16.41 -10.43 -0.87
C GLU A 258 -15.12 -11.13 -1.30
N LEU A 259 -13.98 -10.57 -0.89
CA LEU A 259 -12.66 -11.10 -1.22
C LEU A 259 -11.95 -11.62 0.03
N LEU A 260 -11.20 -12.72 -0.18
CA LEU A 260 -10.20 -13.23 0.75
C LEU A 260 -8.84 -12.69 0.34
N TYR A 261 -8.15 -12.12 1.31
CA TYR A 261 -6.78 -11.64 1.18
C TYR A 261 -5.79 -12.71 1.63
N THR A 262 -4.56 -12.63 1.20
CA THR A 262 -3.51 -13.61 1.50
C THR A 262 -3.02 -13.57 2.95
N ARG A 263 -3.42 -12.52 3.70
CA ARG A 263 -3.23 -12.42 5.16
C ARG A 263 -4.59 -12.25 5.84
N GLU A 264 -4.72 -12.77 7.03
CA GLU A 264 -5.88 -12.47 7.87
C GLU A 264 -5.89 -10.98 8.22
N LEU A 265 -7.03 -10.35 7.99
CA LEU A 265 -7.31 -8.97 8.37
C LEU A 265 -8.49 -8.96 9.32
N SER A 266 -8.40 -8.18 10.39
CA SER A 266 -9.49 -8.07 11.39
C SER A 266 -10.78 -7.47 10.80
N THR A 267 -10.64 -6.69 9.75
CA THR A 267 -11.74 -6.11 8.98
C THR A 267 -11.36 -6.13 7.51
N ALA A 268 -12.36 -6.26 6.63
CA ALA A 268 -12.13 -6.13 5.18
C ALA A 268 -11.54 -4.73 4.88
N PRO A 269 -10.37 -4.65 4.23
CA PRO A 269 -9.76 -3.38 3.92
C PRO A 269 -10.57 -2.64 2.85
N SER A 270 -10.52 -1.31 2.88
CA SER A 270 -11.00 -0.54 1.74
C SER A 270 -10.01 -0.69 0.57
N ALA A 271 -10.51 -0.57 -0.65
CA ALA A 271 -9.66 -0.53 -1.85
C ALA A 271 -8.56 0.54 -1.72
N TYR A 272 -8.92 1.70 -1.18
CA TYR A 272 -7.98 2.80 -0.92
C TYR A 272 -6.84 2.39 0.02
N SER A 273 -7.13 1.71 1.15
CA SER A 273 -6.07 1.29 2.08
C SER A 273 -5.16 0.20 1.50
N ALA A 274 -5.72 -0.69 0.67
CA ALA A 274 -4.96 -1.73 -0.01
C ALA A 274 -3.95 -1.13 -1.00
N VAL A 275 -4.42 -0.26 -1.87
CA VAL A 275 -3.64 0.36 -2.94
C VAL A 275 -2.63 1.37 -2.38
N SER A 276 -3.04 2.26 -1.46
CA SER A 276 -2.13 3.20 -0.82
C SER A 276 -1.05 2.48 -0.02
N GLY A 277 -1.41 1.41 0.70
CA GLY A 277 -0.44 0.61 1.45
C GLY A 277 0.57 -0.10 0.55
N PHE A 278 0.16 -0.61 -0.61
CA PHE A 278 1.06 -1.16 -1.63
C PHE A 278 2.00 -0.07 -2.16
N ALA A 279 1.44 1.05 -2.61
CA ALA A 279 2.18 2.17 -3.18
C ALA A 279 3.26 2.72 -2.21
N ILE A 280 2.90 2.93 -0.94
CA ILE A 280 3.83 3.38 0.11
C ILE A 280 4.95 2.36 0.30
N ASN A 281 4.61 1.07 0.38
CA ASN A 281 5.59 0.01 0.66
C ASN A 281 6.63 -0.11 -0.46
N VAL A 282 6.20 -0.11 -1.73
CA VAL A 282 7.09 -0.16 -2.89
C VAL A 282 7.95 1.11 -2.99
N ALA A 283 7.36 2.30 -2.81
CA ALA A 283 8.11 3.56 -2.82
C ALA A 283 9.18 3.59 -1.71
N LYS A 284 8.86 3.08 -0.51
CA LYS A 284 9.79 2.97 0.61
C LYS A 284 10.94 2.00 0.31
N ALA A 285 10.66 0.85 -0.28
CA ALA A 285 11.67 -0.13 -0.65
C ALA A 285 12.67 0.41 -1.69
N LEU A 286 12.20 1.34 -2.56
CA LEU A 286 12.98 1.93 -3.65
C LEU A 286 13.47 3.37 -3.36
N ARG A 287 13.54 3.76 -2.08
CA ARG A 287 13.92 5.15 -1.72
C ARG A 287 15.30 5.56 -2.21
N ASP A 288 16.24 4.62 -2.28
CA ASP A 288 17.64 4.85 -2.66
C ASP A 288 17.91 4.58 -4.16
N ARG A 289 16.86 4.48 -4.97
CA ARG A 289 16.93 4.20 -6.41
C ARG A 289 17.68 5.26 -7.19
N SER A 290 18.28 4.85 -8.30
CA SER A 290 19.01 5.74 -9.22
C SER A 290 18.08 6.49 -10.20
N GLY A 291 17.01 5.82 -10.70
CA GLY A 291 16.07 6.33 -11.67
C GLY A 291 14.81 6.97 -11.08
N MET A 292 13.92 7.43 -11.96
CA MET A 292 12.61 7.95 -11.58
C MET A 292 11.61 6.82 -11.37
N LEU A 293 10.84 6.89 -10.29
CA LEU A 293 9.77 5.94 -10.01
C LEU A 293 8.42 6.65 -10.20
N SER A 294 7.63 6.12 -11.10
CA SER A 294 6.35 6.69 -11.49
C SER A 294 5.22 5.68 -11.38
N ILE A 295 4.00 6.16 -11.40
CA ILE A 295 2.80 5.32 -11.24
C ILE A 295 1.73 5.71 -12.23
N TYR A 296 0.94 4.73 -12.67
CA TYR A 296 -0.13 4.91 -13.63
C TYR A 296 -1.51 4.87 -12.95
N CYS A 297 -2.28 5.93 -13.11
CA CYS A 297 -3.71 5.99 -12.76
C CYS A 297 -4.55 5.59 -13.96
N ASN A 298 -5.40 4.58 -13.80
CA ASN A 298 -6.20 4.01 -14.88
C ASN A 298 -7.28 4.97 -15.40
N ASN A 299 -7.64 5.98 -14.59
CA ASN A 299 -8.62 6.99 -15.00
C ASN A 299 -8.38 8.33 -14.29
N ALA A 300 -8.94 9.40 -14.85
CA ALA A 300 -8.85 10.74 -14.30
C ALA A 300 -9.70 10.94 -13.03
N GLY A 301 -10.62 10.02 -12.69
CA GLY A 301 -11.46 10.12 -11.49
C GLY A 301 -10.66 10.13 -10.19
N GLY A 302 -9.54 9.39 -10.15
CA GLY A 302 -8.62 9.37 -9.01
C GLY A 302 -7.88 10.68 -8.73
N LEU A 303 -8.01 11.69 -9.59
CA LEU A 303 -7.38 13.00 -9.39
C LEU A 303 -8.11 13.88 -8.38
N VAL A 304 -9.43 13.70 -8.27
CA VAL A 304 -10.28 14.59 -7.44
C VAL A 304 -10.58 13.95 -6.09
N LYS A 305 -10.70 12.63 -6.06
CA LYS A 305 -10.99 11.84 -4.85
C LYS A 305 -10.47 10.42 -5.05
N PRO A 306 -10.26 9.63 -3.97
CA PRO A 306 -9.99 8.21 -4.11
C PRO A 306 -11.03 7.55 -5.00
N ASP A 307 -10.56 6.84 -6.04
CA ASP A 307 -11.45 6.13 -6.95
C ASP A 307 -11.94 4.80 -6.34
N THR A 308 -12.97 4.24 -6.92
CA THR A 308 -13.54 2.95 -6.50
C THR A 308 -12.53 1.81 -6.56
N ASN A 309 -11.53 1.91 -7.45
CA ASN A 309 -10.39 1.00 -7.54
C ASN A 309 -9.26 1.29 -6.53
N GLY A 310 -9.46 2.23 -5.61
CA GLY A 310 -8.51 2.59 -4.55
C GLY A 310 -7.39 3.55 -4.96
N GLN A 311 -7.33 3.97 -6.22
CA GLN A 311 -6.30 4.91 -6.69
C GLN A 311 -6.60 6.34 -6.20
N ASP A 312 -5.57 7.01 -5.71
CA ASP A 312 -5.61 8.42 -5.27
C ASP A 312 -4.37 9.14 -5.81
N ALA A 313 -4.58 9.98 -6.81
CA ALA A 313 -3.49 10.73 -7.43
C ALA A 313 -2.82 11.70 -6.47
N THR A 314 -3.51 12.19 -5.44
CA THR A 314 -2.93 13.07 -4.41
C THR A 314 -1.88 12.32 -3.59
N VAL A 315 -2.17 11.07 -3.21
CA VAL A 315 -1.20 10.20 -2.54
C VAL A 315 -0.06 9.87 -3.48
N PHE A 316 -0.36 9.49 -4.72
CA PHE A 316 0.64 9.12 -5.70
C PHE A 316 1.60 10.28 -6.04
N MET A 317 1.10 11.50 -6.16
CA MET A 317 1.93 12.69 -6.37
C MET A 317 2.88 13.00 -5.20
N LYS A 318 2.60 12.49 -4.00
CA LYS A 318 3.50 12.62 -2.84
C LYS A 318 4.59 11.54 -2.81
N LEU A 319 4.32 10.38 -3.37
CA LEU A 319 5.17 9.19 -3.30
C LEU A 319 6.06 9.00 -4.53
N TYR A 320 5.57 9.40 -5.71
CA TYR A 320 6.17 9.10 -7.01
C TYR A 320 6.65 10.35 -7.74
N ASP A 321 7.62 10.18 -8.61
CA ASP A 321 8.20 11.29 -9.38
C ASP A 321 7.21 11.82 -10.43
N ARG A 322 6.46 10.93 -11.10
CA ARG A 322 5.36 11.26 -12.04
C ARG A 322 4.12 10.40 -11.78
N VAL A 323 2.98 10.95 -12.17
CA VAL A 323 1.71 10.23 -12.24
C VAL A 323 1.23 10.27 -13.68
N TYR A 324 1.14 9.10 -14.30
CA TYR A 324 0.58 8.88 -15.62
C TYR A 324 -0.94 8.73 -15.51
N ILE A 325 -1.68 9.32 -16.43
CA ILE A 325 -3.14 9.32 -16.37
C ILE A 325 -3.73 9.04 -17.72
N ASN A 326 -4.57 8.01 -17.79
CA ASN A 326 -5.37 7.75 -18.98
C ASN A 326 -6.46 8.82 -19.12
N THR A 327 -6.41 9.59 -20.20
CA THR A 327 -7.35 10.69 -20.47
C THR A 327 -8.37 10.37 -21.56
N ASP A 328 -8.21 9.27 -22.31
CA ASP A 328 -9.01 9.01 -23.51
C ASP A 328 -10.47 8.66 -23.24
N LYS A 329 -10.79 8.17 -22.07
CA LYS A 329 -12.17 7.79 -21.70
C LYS A 329 -13.01 8.95 -21.18
N PHE A 330 -12.43 10.14 -21.00
CA PHE A 330 -13.12 11.24 -20.33
C PHE A 330 -12.95 12.56 -21.08
N SER A 331 -14.06 13.13 -21.51
CA SER A 331 -14.17 14.53 -21.92
C SER A 331 -14.08 15.50 -20.73
N TYR A 332 -13.27 15.17 -19.72
CA TYR A 332 -13.00 16.12 -18.66
C TYR A 332 -11.91 17.07 -19.13
N THR A 333 -12.25 18.34 -19.12
CA THR A 333 -11.25 19.40 -19.01
C THR A 333 -10.49 19.10 -17.71
N PHE A 334 -9.30 18.58 -17.90
CA PHE A 334 -8.36 18.26 -16.84
C PHE A 334 -8.09 19.54 -16.05
N ASN A 335 -8.68 19.68 -14.88
CA ASN A 335 -8.44 20.88 -14.09
C ASN A 335 -7.14 20.72 -13.30
N LEU A 336 -6.03 21.01 -13.98
CA LEU A 336 -4.69 21.01 -13.40
C LEU A 336 -4.59 21.88 -12.15
N GLU A 337 -5.42 22.93 -12.05
CA GLU A 337 -5.46 23.86 -10.92
C GLU A 337 -5.96 23.20 -9.64
N ASP A 338 -6.91 22.26 -9.73
CA ASP A 338 -7.39 21.52 -8.56
C ASP A 338 -6.30 20.61 -7.97
N ILE A 339 -5.42 20.08 -8.82
CA ILE A 339 -4.27 19.27 -8.39
C ILE A 339 -3.15 20.16 -7.87
N LYS A 340 -2.87 21.28 -8.52
CA LYS A 340 -1.86 22.24 -8.07
C LYS A 340 -2.18 22.80 -6.68
N SER A 341 -3.45 23.02 -6.37
CA SER A 341 -3.89 23.51 -5.05
C SER A 341 -3.69 22.46 -3.94
N SER A 342 -3.74 21.17 -4.28
CA SER A 342 -3.58 20.06 -3.33
C SER A 342 -2.14 19.57 -3.18
N VAL A 343 -1.23 19.91 -4.12
CA VAL A 343 0.15 19.40 -4.17
C VAL A 343 1.15 20.55 -4.20
N THR A 344 1.73 20.87 -3.06
CA THR A 344 2.78 21.90 -2.89
C THR A 344 4.15 21.53 -3.51
N LEU A 345 4.26 20.46 -4.28
CA LEU A 345 5.51 19.88 -4.74
C LEU A 345 5.77 20.16 -6.22
N GLY A 346 6.56 21.21 -6.50
CA GLY A 346 7.19 21.45 -7.79
C GLY A 346 6.25 21.87 -8.92
N LYS A 347 6.76 21.92 -10.15
CA LYS A 347 5.93 22.12 -11.35
C LYS A 347 5.08 20.89 -11.60
N ALA A 348 3.85 20.88 -11.11
CA ALA A 348 2.90 19.77 -11.27
C ALA A 348 2.71 19.37 -12.75
N GLU A 349 2.83 20.32 -13.66
CA GLU A 349 2.72 20.14 -15.11
C GLU A 349 3.68 19.08 -15.67
N ASN A 350 4.92 19.06 -15.19
CA ASN A 350 5.90 18.06 -15.64
C ASN A 350 5.74 16.70 -14.95
N ARG A 351 5.06 16.66 -13.80
CA ARG A 351 4.86 15.45 -13.02
C ARG A 351 3.58 14.71 -13.37
N LEU A 352 2.66 15.40 -14.01
CA LEU A 352 1.41 14.84 -14.47
C LEU A 352 1.54 14.55 -15.95
N VAL A 353 1.37 13.27 -16.32
CA VAL A 353 1.62 12.79 -17.68
C VAL A 353 0.32 12.23 -18.26
N PRO A 354 -0.40 13.01 -19.07
CA PRO A 354 -1.53 12.50 -19.83
C PRO A 354 -1.10 11.39 -20.79
N VAL A 355 -1.82 10.29 -20.79
CA VAL A 355 -1.67 9.19 -21.76
C VAL A 355 -2.84 9.28 -22.72
N VAL A 356 -2.55 9.46 -24.02
CA VAL A 356 -3.53 9.78 -25.07
C VAL A 356 -3.37 8.85 -26.29
N ILE A 357 -4.45 8.58 -27.00
CA ILE A 357 -4.44 7.73 -28.20
C ILE A 357 -4.20 8.57 -29.47
N SER A 358 -4.73 9.78 -29.56
CA SER A 358 -4.72 10.51 -30.82
C SER A 358 -4.36 11.99 -30.72
N ASN A 359 -4.99 12.74 -29.85
CA ASN A 359 -4.82 14.18 -29.77
C ASN A 359 -3.78 14.54 -28.70
N LEU A 360 -2.68 15.17 -29.11
CA LEU A 360 -1.66 15.62 -28.17
C LEU A 360 -2.25 16.73 -27.27
N PRO A 361 -2.11 16.59 -25.96
CA PRO A 361 -2.61 17.56 -25.01
C PRO A 361 -1.71 18.82 -24.99
N ASP A 362 -2.29 19.94 -24.60
CA ASP A 362 -1.51 21.15 -24.26
C ASP A 362 -0.87 20.98 -22.87
N ASN A 363 0.05 20.06 -22.78
CA ASN A 363 0.81 19.75 -21.57
C ASN A 363 2.27 19.50 -21.94
N PRO A 364 3.25 19.96 -21.17
CA PRO A 364 4.68 19.78 -21.50
C PRO A 364 5.11 18.31 -21.51
N SER A 365 4.46 17.44 -20.73
CA SER A 365 4.71 16.00 -20.70
C SER A 365 3.46 15.22 -21.14
N TRP A 366 3.66 14.20 -21.99
CA TRP A 366 2.58 13.33 -22.45
C TRP A 366 3.13 12.00 -22.97
N VAL A 367 2.28 11.00 -23.05
CA VAL A 367 2.53 9.70 -23.71
C VAL A 367 1.48 9.47 -24.77
N LEU A 368 1.93 9.24 -26.00
CA LEU A 368 1.08 8.84 -27.12
C LEU A 368 1.07 7.31 -27.20
N VAL A 369 -0.14 6.73 -27.10
CA VAL A 369 -0.35 5.31 -27.40
C VAL A 369 -0.53 5.20 -28.89
N ASP A 370 0.46 4.66 -29.59
CA ASP A 370 0.37 4.45 -31.03
C ASP A 370 -0.64 3.34 -31.31
N ALA A 371 -1.79 3.72 -31.83
CA ALA A 371 -2.73 2.71 -32.30
C ALA A 371 -2.05 1.89 -33.40
N PRO A 372 -2.16 0.55 -33.39
CA PRO A 372 -1.65 -0.25 -34.49
C PRO A 372 -2.26 0.29 -35.79
N GLN A 373 -1.43 0.72 -36.72
CA GLN A 373 -1.86 1.04 -38.07
C GLN A 373 -2.35 -0.27 -38.69
N GLY A 374 -3.71 -0.44 -38.67
CA GLY A 374 -4.39 -1.56 -39.29
C GLY A 374 -4.24 -1.57 -40.83
#